data_a7b5e465e106703cc3f0bad187ec0162
#
_entry.id   a7b5e465e106703cc3f0bad187ec0162
#
_cell.length_a   1.000
_cell.length_b   1.000
_cell.length_c   1.000
_cell.angle_alpha   90.00
_cell.angle_beta   90.00
_cell.angle_gamma   90.00
#
_symmetry.space_group_name_H-M   'P 1'
#
loop_
_entity.id
_entity.type
_entity.pdbx_description
1 polymer ?
#
loop_
_entity_poly.entity_id
_entity_poly.type
_entity_poly.pdbx_seq_one_letter_code
_entity_poly.pdbx_strand_id
1 'polypeptide(L)'
;MKNQIANSVKRGVFAVALATGVIRFCSAAETAHVRGLGGYVGERMRACYETAVKGEDIPTIVGIFKVRDATWDWKSEFWGKWMHSAPVLAAYYDDADFKARVAAATKELIATQTPDGYIGNYSKEHQCPQRGEGWDVWGRKYTMLGLIHQYDFAGDTAALAAARKVLDHLMTQTGPGKTNLDDIGNYRGMPSLSVLEPVMWLYNRTKEPRYLEFAKYVVARMEAGPGLLSKCRVPVYARFPHPSQWWRWENGGKAYEMMSCYQGLIEYARATGERRYAEAALAAGESIFTNEISVCGSGASNECWYEGRRRQTTPSVDTQEGCVTVTWMRFCEALGRESGEAKWADRFERAFYNAYLGALKGDGSLLAKYTALEGVRHPGDHQCGLRTNCCTANGPRGFVEFMNYMAEVRDGTLTLNLYAPATVDFELGCGKGALRVDTEWPRKGEVCLTLSADRPMDFALRLRVPGEGRYREIRRTWKPGETVIEKLPLVVSMVEQDGCIAFLRGPVVFARDVRLNDGDIRDAIWFGGRQPAVREVPAPAFARQAIEADLSLGSNHANPEERRTRKVRLVDFASAGNTWNADSRYQVWLRKTFDPKK
;
A
#
# COMPACT_ATOMS: atom_id res chain seq x y z
N MET A 1 33.21 -73.40 -10.61
CA MET A 1 31.94 -72.88 -11.11
C MET A 1 31.39 -71.90 -10.08
N LYS A 2 31.99 -70.78 -9.99
CA LYS A 2 31.55 -69.57 -9.22
C LYS A 2 32.05 -68.39 -10.05
N ASN A 3 31.17 -67.53 -10.50
CA ASN A 3 31.35 -66.25 -11.17
C ASN A 3 30.56 -66.16 -12.45
N GLN A 4 29.23 -65.91 -12.29
CA GLN A 4 28.37 -65.33 -13.35
C GLN A 4 26.96 -64.98 -12.83
N ILE A 5 26.84 -64.35 -11.66
CA ILE A 5 25.61 -63.74 -11.15
C ILE A 5 25.96 -62.45 -10.41
N ALA A 6 26.49 -61.45 -11.09
CA ALA A 6 26.73 -60.16 -10.48
C ALA A 6 26.62 -58.95 -11.43
N ASN A 7 26.01 -59.09 -12.62
CA ASN A 7 25.89 -57.99 -13.59
C ASN A 7 24.50 -57.77 -14.17
N SER A 8 23.43 -58.23 -13.53
CA SER A 8 22.05 -58.11 -14.06
C SER A 8 21.12 -57.28 -13.19
N VAL A 9 21.59 -56.70 -12.05
CA VAL A 9 20.72 -55.92 -11.15
C VAL A 9 20.93 -54.39 -11.25
N LYS A 10 21.86 -53.89 -12.08
CA LYS A 10 22.11 -52.46 -12.27
C LYS A 10 21.49 -51.81 -13.52
N ARG A 11 20.67 -52.52 -14.28
CA ARG A 11 19.98 -51.96 -15.44
C ARG A 11 18.45 -51.89 -15.31
N GLY A 12 17.87 -52.26 -14.18
CA GLY A 12 16.41 -52.31 -13.99
C GLY A 12 15.82 -51.16 -13.18
N VAL A 13 16.62 -50.21 -12.69
CA VAL A 13 16.14 -49.11 -11.81
C VAL A 13 16.11 -47.74 -12.53
N PHE A 14 16.57 -47.66 -13.78
CA PHE A 14 16.57 -46.39 -14.54
C PHE A 14 15.42 -46.24 -15.55
N ALA A 15 14.46 -47.15 -15.59
CA ALA A 15 13.40 -47.14 -16.61
C ALA A 15 11.97 -46.91 -16.08
N VAL A 16 11.78 -46.59 -14.80
CA VAL A 16 10.44 -46.32 -14.21
C VAL A 16 10.27 -44.90 -13.67
N ALA A 17 11.27 -44.02 -13.80
CA ALA A 17 11.20 -42.62 -13.35
C ALA A 17 10.88 -41.62 -14.50
N LEU A 18 10.35 -42.10 -15.63
CA LEU A 18 10.09 -41.26 -16.84
C LEU A 18 8.61 -41.10 -17.20
N ALA A 19 7.70 -41.24 -16.25
CA ALA A 19 6.27 -41.16 -16.57
C ALA A 19 5.42 -40.37 -15.56
N THR A 20 5.95 -39.43 -14.76
CA THR A 20 5.15 -38.35 -14.10
C THR A 20 6.08 -37.37 -13.40
N GLY A 21 7.06 -36.85 -14.05
CA GLY A 21 7.92 -35.82 -13.52
C GLY A 21 8.02 -34.71 -14.55
N VAL A 22 7.19 -33.68 -14.41
CA VAL A 22 7.57 -32.36 -14.92
C VAL A 22 8.86 -32.01 -14.20
N ILE A 23 9.99 -32.24 -14.86
CA ILE A 23 11.29 -31.70 -14.45
C ILE A 23 11.10 -30.18 -14.53
N ARG A 24 10.77 -29.55 -13.41
CA ARG A 24 11.02 -28.11 -13.26
C ARG A 24 12.54 -27.97 -13.35
N PHE A 25 13.04 -27.64 -14.53
CA PHE A 25 14.32 -26.96 -14.59
C PHE A 25 14.20 -25.78 -13.64
N CYS A 26 15.15 -25.61 -12.72
CA CYS A 26 15.37 -24.34 -12.06
C CYS A 26 15.59 -23.32 -13.17
N SER A 27 14.52 -22.64 -13.61
CA SER A 27 14.63 -21.46 -14.43
C SER A 27 15.35 -20.41 -13.57
N ALA A 28 16.27 -19.67 -14.16
CA ALA A 28 16.76 -18.43 -13.59
C ALA A 28 15.55 -17.68 -13.02
N ALA A 29 15.68 -17.12 -11.81
CA ALA A 29 14.53 -16.52 -11.13
C ALA A 29 13.98 -15.41 -12.01
N GLU A 30 12.74 -15.58 -12.48
CA GLU A 30 12.05 -14.58 -13.31
C GLU A 30 11.88 -13.30 -12.48
N THR A 31 12.35 -12.17 -12.99
CA THR A 31 12.36 -10.89 -12.27
C THR A 31 11.92 -9.72 -13.15
N ALA A 32 11.34 -8.70 -12.54
CA ALA A 32 11.09 -7.41 -13.14
C ALA A 32 11.53 -6.30 -12.18
N HIS A 33 12.26 -5.31 -12.70
CA HIS A 33 12.76 -4.18 -11.91
C HIS A 33 12.47 -2.86 -12.63
N VAL A 34 11.86 -1.92 -11.93
CA VAL A 34 11.56 -0.57 -12.45
C VAL A 34 12.75 0.35 -12.19
N ARG A 35 13.22 1.03 -13.23
CA ARG A 35 14.22 2.10 -13.12
C ARG A 35 13.81 3.32 -13.94
N GLY A 36 14.40 4.47 -13.62
CA GLY A 36 14.16 5.71 -14.35
C GLY A 36 12.70 6.16 -14.29
N LEU A 37 12.00 5.91 -13.17
CA LEU A 37 10.64 6.37 -12.98
C LEU A 37 10.59 7.89 -13.13
N GLY A 38 9.85 8.36 -14.12
CA GLY A 38 9.80 9.75 -14.54
C GLY A 38 8.39 10.35 -14.43
N GLY A 39 8.21 11.49 -15.10
CA GLY A 39 6.98 12.25 -15.08
C GLY A 39 6.55 12.62 -13.66
N TYR A 40 5.26 12.85 -13.47
CA TYR A 40 4.74 13.31 -12.18
C TYR A 40 5.07 12.35 -11.02
N VAL A 41 4.95 11.06 -11.24
CA VAL A 41 5.22 10.06 -10.18
C VAL A 41 6.68 10.10 -9.77
N GLY A 42 7.61 10.13 -10.74
CA GLY A 42 9.04 10.21 -10.49
C GLY A 42 9.46 11.52 -9.82
N GLU A 43 8.90 12.66 -10.26
CA GLU A 43 9.12 13.97 -9.63
C GLU A 43 8.71 13.98 -8.16
N ARG A 44 7.51 13.45 -7.86
CA ARG A 44 6.98 13.37 -6.49
C ARG A 44 7.80 12.42 -5.62
N MET A 45 8.21 11.26 -6.18
CA MET A 45 9.08 10.32 -5.49
C MET A 45 10.44 10.94 -5.17
N ARG A 46 11.05 11.65 -6.15
CA ARG A 46 12.34 12.32 -5.94
C ARG A 46 12.23 13.40 -4.86
N ALA A 47 11.21 14.24 -4.90
CA ALA A 47 10.96 15.24 -3.88
C ALA A 47 10.85 14.60 -2.48
N CYS A 48 10.08 13.53 -2.36
CA CYS A 48 9.92 12.78 -1.11
C CYS A 48 11.24 12.14 -0.62
N TYR A 49 12.04 11.60 -1.55
CA TYR A 49 13.35 11.03 -1.23
C TYR A 49 14.31 12.08 -0.66
N GLU A 50 14.42 13.23 -1.33
CA GLU A 50 15.36 14.30 -0.92
C GLU A 50 14.94 14.99 0.40
N THR A 51 13.64 15.00 0.71
CA THR A 51 13.12 15.68 1.89
C THR A 51 12.76 14.72 3.04
N ALA A 52 11.69 13.92 2.90
CA ALA A 52 11.22 13.07 3.99
C ALA A 52 12.19 11.93 4.31
N VAL A 53 12.77 11.28 3.28
CA VAL A 53 13.62 10.09 3.50
C VAL A 53 15.03 10.49 3.94
N LYS A 54 15.70 11.37 3.18
CA LYS A 54 17.06 11.83 3.51
C LYS A 54 17.09 12.84 4.67
N GLY A 55 15.98 13.56 4.88
CA GLY A 55 15.83 14.55 5.93
C GLY A 55 15.42 13.98 7.30
N GLU A 56 15.22 12.65 7.41
CA GLU A 56 14.86 12.03 8.69
C GLU A 56 15.91 12.27 9.76
N ASP A 57 15.47 12.58 10.99
CA ASP A 57 16.32 12.76 12.17
C ASP A 57 16.76 11.40 12.73
N ILE A 58 17.73 10.78 12.03
CA ILE A 58 18.26 9.45 12.36
C ILE A 58 18.73 9.36 13.82
N PRO A 59 19.50 10.32 14.37
CA PRO A 59 19.88 10.27 15.78
C PRO A 59 18.69 10.13 16.73
N THR A 60 17.62 10.86 16.47
CA THR A 60 16.40 10.80 17.29
C THR A 60 15.71 9.45 17.17
N ILE A 61 15.44 8.93 15.94
CA ILE A 61 14.71 7.67 15.78
C ILE A 61 15.52 6.43 16.19
N VAL A 62 16.86 6.50 16.23
CA VAL A 62 17.72 5.45 16.79
C VAL A 62 17.88 5.63 18.31
N GLY A 63 17.92 6.88 18.77
CA GLY A 63 18.10 7.22 20.18
C GLY A 63 17.06 6.61 21.11
N ILE A 64 15.82 6.45 20.64
CA ILE A 64 14.71 5.84 21.42
C ILE A 64 15.01 4.40 21.87
N PHE A 65 15.82 3.65 21.12
CA PHE A 65 16.21 2.28 21.47
C PHE A 65 17.34 2.22 22.53
N LYS A 66 18.02 3.33 22.77
CA LYS A 66 19.05 3.45 23.81
C LYS A 66 18.43 3.70 25.19
N VAL A 67 17.22 4.33 25.22
CA VAL A 67 16.48 4.65 26.44
C VAL A 67 15.25 3.74 26.49
N ARG A 68 15.26 2.70 27.32
CA ARG A 68 14.19 1.72 27.42
C ARG A 68 13.23 2.06 28.56
N ASP A 69 12.52 3.17 28.40
CA ASP A 69 11.62 3.72 29.42
C ASP A 69 10.14 3.73 29.03
N ALA A 70 9.81 3.23 27.84
CA ALA A 70 8.45 3.22 27.37
C ALA A 70 7.59 2.22 28.14
N THR A 71 6.35 2.64 28.42
CA THR A 71 5.33 1.84 29.07
C THR A 71 4.11 1.61 28.19
N TRP A 72 3.86 2.49 27.22
CA TRP A 72 2.65 2.44 26.40
C TRP A 72 2.80 3.01 24.97
N ASP A 73 3.84 3.76 24.64
CA ASP A 73 3.99 4.48 23.37
C ASP A 73 4.45 3.56 22.22
N TRP A 74 4.28 4.05 20.98
CA TRP A 74 4.60 3.32 19.74
C TRP A 74 5.82 3.88 19.00
N LYS A 75 6.63 4.72 19.63
CA LYS A 75 7.74 5.44 18.96
C LYS A 75 8.78 4.53 18.27
N SER A 76 8.94 3.30 18.73
CA SER A 76 9.87 2.34 18.12
C SER A 76 9.47 1.90 16.69
N GLU A 77 8.24 2.17 16.24
CA GLU A 77 7.85 1.89 14.86
C GLU A 77 8.49 2.82 13.83
N PHE A 78 8.88 4.05 14.24
CA PHE A 78 9.32 5.07 13.29
C PHE A 78 10.60 4.69 12.54
N TRP A 79 11.59 4.14 13.23
CA TRP A 79 12.79 3.62 12.57
C TRP A 79 12.45 2.55 11.53
N GLY A 80 11.65 1.57 11.88
CA GLY A 80 11.26 0.51 10.97
C GLY A 80 10.40 1.00 9.79
N LYS A 81 9.50 1.97 10.02
CA LYS A 81 8.73 2.63 8.95
C LYS A 81 9.63 3.38 7.98
N TRP A 82 10.61 4.15 8.47
CA TRP A 82 11.61 4.80 7.65
C TRP A 82 12.41 3.79 6.81
N MET A 83 12.81 2.66 7.40
CA MET A 83 13.56 1.60 6.74
C MET A 83 12.79 0.86 5.64
N HIS A 84 11.46 0.99 5.56
CA HIS A 84 10.71 0.48 4.40
C HIS A 84 11.02 1.21 3.10
N SER A 85 11.55 2.42 3.18
CA SER A 85 11.87 3.25 2.01
C SER A 85 13.35 3.61 1.92
N ALA A 86 14.04 3.82 3.04
CA ALA A 86 15.41 4.33 3.03
C ALA A 86 16.40 3.44 2.27
N PRO A 87 16.59 2.14 2.57
CA PRO A 87 17.53 1.30 1.83
C PRO A 87 17.06 1.05 0.39
N VAL A 88 15.75 0.97 0.15
CA VAL A 88 15.18 0.73 -1.18
C VAL A 88 15.46 1.90 -2.12
N LEU A 89 15.16 3.13 -1.68
CA LEU A 89 15.37 4.33 -2.48
C LEU A 89 16.85 4.70 -2.59
N ALA A 90 17.66 4.44 -1.55
CA ALA A 90 19.11 4.58 -1.65
C ALA A 90 19.71 3.66 -2.73
N ALA A 91 19.22 2.42 -2.83
CA ALA A 91 19.62 1.49 -3.87
C ALA A 91 19.12 1.94 -5.26
N TYR A 92 17.85 2.36 -5.34
CA TYR A 92 17.22 2.82 -6.58
C TYR A 92 17.92 4.03 -7.20
N TYR A 93 18.32 5.02 -6.39
CA TYR A 93 19.03 6.23 -6.84
C TYR A 93 20.55 6.07 -6.89
N ASP A 94 21.06 4.90 -6.51
CA ASP A 94 22.49 4.61 -6.38
C ASP A 94 23.24 5.67 -5.53
N ASP A 95 22.61 6.15 -4.46
CA ASP A 95 23.13 7.19 -3.58
C ASP A 95 24.09 6.57 -2.55
N ALA A 96 25.38 6.59 -2.85
CA ALA A 96 26.43 5.99 -2.03
C ALA A 96 26.49 6.61 -0.61
N ASP A 97 26.37 7.93 -0.51
CA ASP A 97 26.43 8.65 0.77
C ASP A 97 25.23 8.29 1.65
N PHE A 98 24.04 8.22 1.06
CA PHE A 98 22.85 7.86 1.81
C PHE A 98 22.84 6.36 2.18
N LYS A 99 23.32 5.46 1.30
CA LYS A 99 23.56 4.05 1.65
C LYS A 99 24.45 3.93 2.89
N ALA A 100 25.55 4.70 2.95
CA ALA A 100 26.44 4.71 4.11
C ALA A 100 25.75 5.21 5.39
N ARG A 101 24.90 6.25 5.28
CA ARG A 101 24.11 6.76 6.43
C ARG A 101 23.11 5.72 6.94
N VAL A 102 22.41 5.04 6.06
CA VAL A 102 21.46 3.96 6.41
C VAL A 102 22.18 2.80 7.09
N ALA A 103 23.34 2.39 6.56
CA ALA A 103 24.17 1.35 7.15
C ALA A 103 24.67 1.73 8.56
N ALA A 104 25.11 2.98 8.75
CA ALA A 104 25.52 3.49 10.06
C ALA A 104 24.35 3.49 11.07
N ALA A 105 23.17 3.98 10.67
CA ALA A 105 21.96 3.95 11.50
C ALA A 105 21.57 2.52 11.90
N THR A 106 21.69 1.56 10.98
CA THR A 106 21.42 0.14 11.24
C THR A 106 22.42 -0.43 12.24
N LYS A 107 23.71 -0.12 12.07
CA LYS A 107 24.76 -0.55 13.00
C LYS A 107 24.53 0.02 14.42
N GLU A 108 24.14 1.28 14.51
CA GLU A 108 23.81 1.88 15.82
C GLU A 108 22.58 1.22 16.45
N LEU A 109 21.55 0.92 15.69
CA LEU A 109 20.39 0.18 16.19
C LEU A 109 20.78 -1.20 16.70
N ILE A 110 21.57 -1.96 15.93
CA ILE A 110 22.04 -3.30 16.32
C ILE A 110 22.87 -3.23 17.62
N ALA A 111 23.67 -2.18 17.82
CA ALA A 111 24.43 -1.99 19.04
C ALA A 111 23.55 -1.79 20.28
N THR A 112 22.25 -1.49 20.12
CA THR A 112 21.31 -1.44 21.26
C THR A 112 20.74 -2.82 21.62
N GLN A 113 21.03 -3.88 20.85
CA GLN A 113 20.50 -5.21 21.12
C GLN A 113 21.00 -5.77 22.45
N THR A 114 20.07 -6.20 23.30
CA THR A 114 20.43 -6.81 24.58
C THR A 114 21.06 -8.20 24.38
N PRO A 115 21.81 -8.73 25.37
CA PRO A 115 22.41 -10.07 25.26
C PRO A 115 21.40 -11.18 24.96
N ASP A 116 20.14 -11.05 25.45
CA ASP A 116 19.04 -11.98 25.21
C ASP A 116 18.31 -11.74 23.89
N GLY A 117 18.69 -10.72 23.10
CA GLY A 117 18.24 -10.50 21.73
C GLY A 117 17.21 -9.40 21.54
N TYR A 118 16.74 -8.71 22.58
CA TYR A 118 15.74 -7.65 22.47
C TYR A 118 16.28 -6.39 21.77
N ILE A 119 15.53 -5.85 20.81
CA ILE A 119 15.65 -4.50 20.29
C ILE A 119 14.26 -3.86 20.37
N GLY A 120 14.11 -2.83 21.18
CA GLY A 120 12.87 -2.09 21.40
C GLY A 120 13.12 -0.99 22.44
N ASN A 121 12.08 -0.22 22.72
CA ASN A 121 12.14 0.91 23.64
C ASN A 121 11.44 0.68 25.00
N TYR A 122 10.90 -0.53 25.22
CA TYR A 122 10.21 -0.87 26.47
C TYR A 122 11.17 -1.38 27.53
N SER A 123 10.95 -1.02 28.78
CA SER A 123 11.63 -1.63 29.92
C SER A 123 11.21 -3.10 30.05
N LYS A 124 12.05 -3.92 30.68
CA LYS A 124 11.85 -5.37 30.71
C LYS A 124 10.50 -5.78 31.31
N GLU A 125 10.05 -5.09 32.34
CA GLU A 125 8.80 -5.31 33.06
C GLU A 125 7.54 -4.90 32.25
N HIS A 126 7.70 -4.04 31.22
CA HIS A 126 6.63 -3.56 30.37
C HIS A 126 6.62 -4.24 28.98
N GLN A 127 7.50 -5.20 28.74
CA GLN A 127 7.48 -5.98 27.50
C GLN A 127 6.26 -6.90 27.44
N CYS A 128 5.69 -7.08 26.25
CA CYS A 128 4.49 -7.89 26.02
C CYS A 128 3.32 -7.52 26.96
N PRO A 129 2.94 -6.24 27.08
CA PRO A 129 1.90 -5.80 28.00
C PRO A 129 0.55 -6.44 27.65
N GLN A 130 -0.18 -6.91 28.67
CA GLN A 130 -1.47 -7.55 28.45
C GLN A 130 -2.58 -6.51 28.24
N ARG A 131 -3.56 -6.89 27.46
CA ARG A 131 -4.83 -6.24 27.11
C ARG A 131 -4.96 -4.76 27.44
N GLY A 132 -4.84 -3.93 26.43
CA GLY A 132 -5.25 -2.53 26.48
C GLY A 132 -4.12 -1.51 26.63
N GLU A 133 -2.87 -1.94 26.76
CA GLU A 133 -1.76 -1.00 26.85
C GLU A 133 -0.49 -1.53 26.17
N GLY A 134 0.20 -0.63 25.48
CA GLY A 134 1.52 -0.87 24.92
C GLY A 134 1.55 -1.40 23.49
N TRP A 135 2.66 -1.06 22.83
CA TRP A 135 2.94 -1.34 21.44
C TRP A 135 4.29 -2.06 21.25
N ASP A 136 4.77 -2.74 22.29
CA ASP A 136 6.09 -3.37 22.28
C ASP A 136 6.26 -4.36 21.12
N VAL A 137 5.33 -5.32 20.96
CA VAL A 137 5.42 -6.32 19.87
C VAL A 137 5.27 -5.67 18.49
N TRP A 138 4.45 -4.63 18.37
CA TRP A 138 4.34 -3.80 17.18
C TRP A 138 5.67 -3.12 16.84
N GLY A 139 6.36 -2.55 17.83
CA GLY A 139 7.70 -1.98 17.66
C GLY A 139 8.72 -3.01 17.19
N ARG A 140 8.74 -4.20 17.81
CA ARG A 140 9.61 -5.32 17.38
C ARG A 140 9.31 -5.78 15.95
N LYS A 141 8.03 -5.80 15.55
CA LYS A 141 7.64 -6.07 14.15
C LYS A 141 8.37 -5.13 13.20
N TYR A 142 8.28 -3.81 13.46
CA TYR A 142 8.90 -2.81 12.61
C TYR A 142 10.43 -2.86 12.64
N THR A 143 11.01 -3.14 13.81
CA THR A 143 12.44 -3.39 13.93
C THR A 143 12.89 -4.55 13.03
N MET A 144 12.19 -5.68 13.08
CA MET A 144 12.51 -6.83 12.22
C MET A 144 12.34 -6.50 10.72
N LEU A 145 11.24 -5.85 10.33
CA LEU A 145 11.00 -5.46 8.94
C LEU A 145 12.11 -4.54 8.42
N GLY A 146 12.50 -3.52 9.20
CA GLY A 146 13.59 -2.62 8.82
C GLY A 146 14.94 -3.31 8.68
N LEU A 147 15.29 -4.21 9.60
CA LEU A 147 16.52 -5.01 9.54
C LEU A 147 16.52 -5.95 8.33
N ILE A 148 15.38 -6.56 7.99
CA ILE A 148 15.26 -7.42 6.82
C ILE A 148 15.41 -6.61 5.53
N HIS A 149 14.84 -5.42 5.44
CA HIS A 149 15.05 -4.54 4.29
C HIS A 149 16.53 -4.16 4.11
N GLN A 150 17.25 -3.87 5.20
CA GLN A 150 18.68 -3.61 5.13
C GLN A 150 19.45 -4.82 4.60
N TYR A 151 19.07 -6.03 5.02
CA TYR A 151 19.66 -7.25 4.46
C TYR A 151 19.36 -7.40 2.97
N ASP A 152 18.09 -7.22 2.56
CA ASP A 152 17.65 -7.45 1.18
C ASP A 152 18.30 -6.47 0.18
N PHE A 153 18.46 -5.20 0.55
CA PHE A 153 18.92 -4.14 -0.36
C PHE A 153 20.39 -3.76 -0.20
N ALA A 154 21.02 -4.13 0.91
CA ALA A 154 22.44 -3.86 1.17
C ALA A 154 23.29 -5.11 1.43
N GLY A 155 22.69 -6.31 1.48
CA GLY A 155 23.40 -7.55 1.79
C GLY A 155 23.90 -7.64 3.23
N ASP A 156 23.38 -6.83 4.17
CA ASP A 156 23.85 -6.75 5.56
C ASP A 156 23.43 -7.99 6.37
N THR A 157 24.31 -8.96 6.44
CA THR A 157 24.08 -10.21 7.19
C THR A 157 23.96 -9.99 8.70
N ALA A 158 24.57 -8.92 9.25
CA ALA A 158 24.43 -8.59 10.66
C ALA A 158 23.00 -8.11 10.98
N ALA A 159 22.38 -7.38 10.06
CA ALA A 159 20.98 -6.97 10.18
C ALA A 159 20.04 -8.20 10.21
N LEU A 160 20.24 -9.17 9.30
CA LEU A 160 19.44 -10.41 9.32
C LEU A 160 19.65 -11.20 10.62
N ALA A 161 20.89 -11.29 11.11
CA ALA A 161 21.20 -11.96 12.37
C ALA A 161 20.55 -11.26 13.58
N ALA A 162 20.52 -9.93 13.58
CA ALA A 162 19.85 -9.14 14.62
C ALA A 162 18.33 -9.35 14.59
N ALA A 163 17.70 -9.34 13.40
CA ALA A 163 16.27 -9.60 13.24
C ALA A 163 15.88 -10.99 13.78
N ARG A 164 16.70 -12.02 13.50
CA ARG A 164 16.50 -13.37 14.05
C ARG A 164 16.50 -13.37 15.58
N LYS A 165 17.49 -12.70 16.21
CA LYS A 165 17.55 -12.61 17.67
C LYS A 165 16.34 -11.90 18.28
N VAL A 166 15.80 -10.84 17.60
CA VAL A 166 14.56 -10.18 18.05
C VAL A 166 13.39 -11.15 18.04
N LEU A 167 13.25 -11.96 16.98
CA LEU A 167 12.19 -12.97 16.90
C LEU A 167 12.40 -14.07 17.96
N ASP A 168 13.63 -14.58 18.10
CA ASP A 168 13.97 -15.60 19.08
C ASP A 168 13.64 -15.13 20.50
N HIS A 169 13.96 -13.87 20.84
CA HIS A 169 13.58 -13.28 22.11
C HIS A 169 12.05 -13.20 22.28
N LEU A 170 11.31 -12.77 21.26
CA LEU A 170 9.84 -12.75 21.31
C LEU A 170 9.27 -14.16 21.56
N MET A 171 9.82 -15.17 20.93
CA MET A 171 9.42 -16.57 21.10
C MET A 171 9.72 -17.11 22.51
N THR A 172 10.62 -16.49 23.28
CA THR A 172 10.80 -16.85 24.70
C THR A 172 9.64 -16.37 25.57
N GLN A 173 8.96 -15.29 25.18
CA GLN A 173 7.90 -14.63 25.95
C GLN A 173 6.49 -15.06 25.50
N THR A 174 6.33 -15.43 24.23
CA THR A 174 5.04 -15.74 23.58
C THR A 174 5.07 -17.12 22.93
N GLY A 175 3.90 -17.75 22.80
CA GLY A 175 3.80 -19.09 22.23
C GLY A 175 2.93 -20.04 23.05
N PRO A 176 2.84 -21.31 22.67
CA PRO A 176 2.10 -22.32 23.46
C PRO A 176 2.61 -22.40 24.90
N GLY A 177 1.71 -22.28 25.87
CA GLY A 177 2.01 -22.30 27.30
C GLY A 177 2.65 -21.01 27.85
N LYS A 178 2.71 -19.95 27.06
CA LYS A 178 3.19 -18.60 27.41
C LYS A 178 2.10 -17.57 27.19
N THR A 179 2.46 -16.27 27.24
CA THR A 179 1.50 -15.20 26.93
C THR A 179 1.02 -15.32 25.47
N ASN A 180 -0.29 -15.27 25.26
CA ASN A 180 -0.87 -15.31 23.93
C ASN A 180 -0.72 -13.96 23.22
N LEU A 181 -0.34 -13.96 21.94
CA LEU A 181 -0.16 -12.73 21.16
C LEU A 181 -1.43 -11.89 21.02
N ASP A 182 -2.60 -12.50 20.93
CA ASP A 182 -3.89 -11.80 20.87
C ASP A 182 -4.33 -11.21 22.21
N ASP A 183 -3.67 -11.56 23.31
CA ASP A 183 -3.84 -10.94 24.63
C ASP A 183 -2.87 -9.77 24.86
N ILE A 184 -1.96 -9.48 23.91
CA ILE A 184 -0.96 -8.42 24.04
C ILE A 184 -1.38 -7.18 23.26
N GLY A 185 -1.32 -6.00 23.94
CA GLY A 185 -1.61 -4.70 23.36
C GLY A 185 -3.11 -4.44 23.14
N ASN A 186 -3.41 -3.55 22.21
CA ASN A 186 -4.75 -3.03 21.92
C ASN A 186 -5.46 -3.84 20.81
N TYR A 187 -6.70 -3.48 20.49
CA TYR A 187 -7.41 -3.91 19.28
C TYR A 187 -7.42 -5.42 19.07
N ARG A 188 -7.78 -6.18 20.13
CA ARG A 188 -7.80 -7.65 20.11
C ARG A 188 -6.46 -8.27 19.74
N GLY A 189 -5.36 -7.61 20.09
CA GLY A 189 -4.02 -8.05 19.82
C GLY A 189 -3.59 -7.96 18.34
N MET A 190 -4.37 -7.34 17.45
CA MET A 190 -3.99 -7.22 16.04
C MET A 190 -2.62 -6.57 15.81
N PRO A 191 -2.20 -5.53 16.56
CA PRO A 191 -0.83 -5.02 16.44
C PRO A 191 0.22 -6.10 16.67
N SER A 192 0.04 -6.93 17.69
CA SER A 192 0.98 -8.02 18.05
C SER A 192 0.88 -9.19 17.07
N LEU A 193 -0.32 -9.57 16.64
CA LEU A 193 -0.54 -10.64 15.65
C LEU A 193 0.05 -10.31 14.28
N SER A 194 0.15 -9.02 13.93
CA SER A 194 0.75 -8.56 12.67
C SER A 194 2.24 -8.88 12.55
N VAL A 195 2.87 -9.37 13.63
CA VAL A 195 4.24 -9.91 13.61
C VAL A 195 4.38 -11.12 12.68
N LEU A 196 3.27 -11.74 12.27
CA LEU A 196 3.28 -12.83 11.28
C LEU A 196 4.06 -12.45 10.02
N GLU A 197 3.97 -11.20 9.59
CA GLU A 197 4.66 -10.73 8.39
C GLU A 197 6.20 -10.88 8.48
N PRO A 198 6.91 -10.25 9.43
CA PRO A 198 8.36 -10.46 9.53
C PRO A 198 8.75 -11.88 9.93
N VAL A 199 7.90 -12.62 10.63
CA VAL A 199 8.14 -14.06 10.91
C VAL A 199 8.21 -14.83 9.59
N MET A 200 7.26 -14.62 8.67
CA MET A 200 7.28 -15.28 7.36
C MET A 200 8.44 -14.80 6.48
N TRP A 201 8.80 -13.53 6.57
CA TRP A 201 9.96 -13.01 5.85
C TRP A 201 11.26 -13.64 6.34
N LEU A 202 11.43 -13.81 7.65
CA LEU A 202 12.58 -14.53 8.22
C LEU A 202 12.58 -16.01 7.81
N TYR A 203 11.42 -16.68 7.90
CA TYR A 203 11.29 -18.06 7.42
C TYR A 203 11.69 -18.20 5.94
N ASN A 204 11.22 -17.30 5.08
CA ASN A 204 11.52 -17.37 3.65
C ASN A 204 13.02 -17.22 3.34
N ARG A 205 13.76 -16.46 4.15
CA ARG A 205 15.22 -16.24 4.00
C ARG A 205 16.08 -17.28 4.67
N THR A 206 15.62 -17.82 5.80
CA THR A 206 16.43 -18.73 6.61
C THR A 206 16.01 -20.20 6.47
N LYS A 207 14.76 -20.45 6.09
CA LYS A 207 14.11 -21.78 6.05
C LYS A 207 14.15 -22.52 7.39
N GLU A 208 14.29 -21.80 8.51
CA GLU A 208 14.29 -22.41 9.84
C GLU A 208 12.88 -22.91 10.22
N PRO A 209 12.67 -24.22 10.45
CA PRO A 209 11.35 -24.78 10.71
C PRO A 209 10.64 -24.17 11.94
N ARG A 210 11.40 -23.76 12.97
CA ARG A 210 10.84 -23.14 14.19
C ARG A 210 10.09 -21.84 13.91
N TYR A 211 10.46 -21.08 12.89
CA TYR A 211 9.74 -19.86 12.50
C TYR A 211 8.41 -20.19 11.82
N LEU A 212 8.34 -21.26 11.04
CA LEU A 212 7.08 -21.73 10.48
C LEU A 212 6.13 -22.27 11.55
N GLU A 213 6.64 -23.01 12.54
CA GLU A 213 5.84 -23.46 13.68
C GLU A 213 5.33 -22.29 14.53
N PHE A 214 6.14 -21.25 14.74
CA PHE A 214 5.69 -20.04 15.40
C PHE A 214 4.64 -19.29 14.56
N ALA A 215 4.83 -19.19 13.24
CA ALA A 215 3.83 -18.62 12.33
C ALA A 215 2.49 -19.36 12.41
N LYS A 216 2.49 -20.68 12.46
CA LYS A 216 1.29 -21.51 12.66
C LYS A 216 0.57 -21.19 13.98
N TYR A 217 1.34 -21.00 15.06
CA TYR A 217 0.78 -20.53 16.33
C TYR A 217 0.13 -19.14 16.16
N VAL A 218 0.81 -18.17 15.53
CA VAL A 218 0.26 -16.82 15.31
C VAL A 218 -1.03 -16.87 14.52
N VAL A 219 -1.10 -17.66 13.44
CA VAL A 219 -2.31 -17.86 12.63
C VAL A 219 -3.47 -18.44 13.46
N ALA A 220 -3.18 -19.42 14.32
CA ALA A 220 -4.20 -19.95 15.24
C ALA A 220 -4.73 -18.87 16.21
N ARG A 221 -3.87 -17.95 16.67
CA ARG A 221 -4.28 -16.82 17.52
C ARG A 221 -5.05 -15.74 16.76
N MET A 222 -4.78 -15.54 15.46
CA MET A 222 -5.59 -14.66 14.60
C MET A 222 -7.05 -15.10 14.52
N GLU A 223 -7.30 -16.39 14.57
CA GLU A 223 -8.67 -16.91 14.62
C GLU A 223 -9.26 -16.83 16.03
N ALA A 224 -8.53 -17.27 17.04
CA ALA A 224 -9.04 -17.36 18.42
C ALA A 224 -9.36 -15.99 19.04
N GLY A 225 -8.54 -14.96 18.75
CA GLY A 225 -8.72 -13.60 19.28
C GLY A 225 -9.67 -12.76 18.42
N PRO A 226 -9.18 -12.13 17.33
CA PRO A 226 -10.01 -11.26 16.48
C PRO A 226 -10.93 -12.03 15.52
N GLY A 227 -10.70 -13.33 15.26
CA GLY A 227 -11.50 -14.14 14.34
C GLY A 227 -11.31 -13.75 12.87
N LEU A 228 -10.07 -13.48 12.46
CA LEU A 228 -9.78 -12.95 11.12
C LEU A 228 -10.02 -13.98 10.01
N LEU A 229 -9.97 -15.27 10.29
CA LEU A 229 -10.15 -16.33 9.28
C LEU A 229 -11.62 -16.64 9.04
N SER A 230 -12.41 -16.84 10.09
CA SER A 230 -13.83 -17.20 9.97
C SER A 230 -14.73 -15.99 9.73
N LYS A 231 -14.35 -14.82 10.22
CA LYS A 231 -15.15 -13.60 10.11
C LYS A 231 -14.76 -12.71 8.94
N CYS A 232 -13.62 -12.85 8.32
CA CYS A 232 -13.03 -12.09 7.19
C CYS A 232 -13.94 -11.00 6.55
N ARG A 233 -14.66 -10.25 7.40
CA ARG A 233 -15.68 -9.25 7.06
C ARG A 233 -15.52 -8.01 7.91
N VAL A 234 -15.15 -6.91 7.30
CA VAL A 234 -14.97 -5.63 7.97
C VAL A 234 -16.24 -5.14 8.71
N PRO A 235 -17.46 -5.25 8.16
CA PRO A 235 -18.65 -4.74 8.85
C PRO A 235 -18.87 -5.32 10.25
N VAL A 236 -18.32 -6.51 10.54
CA VAL A 236 -18.39 -7.09 11.90
C VAL A 236 -17.62 -6.25 12.91
N TYR A 237 -16.62 -5.50 12.47
CA TYR A 237 -15.75 -4.68 13.30
C TYR A 237 -16.05 -3.18 13.20
N ALA A 238 -16.72 -2.75 12.14
CA ALA A 238 -17.05 -1.35 11.92
C ALA A 238 -18.07 -0.87 12.97
N ARG A 239 -17.78 0.27 13.59
CA ARG A 239 -18.65 0.92 14.57
C ARG A 239 -18.68 2.42 14.32
N PHE A 240 -19.89 2.98 14.27
CA PHE A 240 -20.08 4.42 14.21
C PHE A 240 -21.32 4.84 15.01
N PRO A 241 -21.25 5.88 15.87
CA PRO A 241 -20.01 6.57 16.25
C PRO A 241 -19.00 5.63 16.89
N HIS A 242 -17.72 5.98 16.80
CA HIS A 242 -16.67 5.21 17.47
C HIS A 242 -16.93 5.15 18.97
N PRO A 243 -16.62 4.02 19.65
CA PRO A 243 -16.67 3.95 21.10
C PRO A 243 -15.83 5.08 21.73
N SER A 244 -16.25 5.63 22.85
CA SER A 244 -15.52 6.69 23.57
C SER A 244 -14.07 6.33 23.91
N GLN A 245 -13.78 5.04 23.97
CA GLN A 245 -12.45 4.47 24.21
C GLN A 245 -12.06 3.56 23.03
N TRP A 246 -12.11 4.09 21.84
CA TRP A 246 -11.86 3.36 20.60
C TRP A 246 -10.46 2.71 20.52
N TRP A 247 -9.51 3.17 21.30
CA TRP A 247 -8.14 2.62 21.39
C TRP A 247 -8.00 1.39 22.27
N ARG A 248 -9.06 0.92 22.94
CA ARG A 248 -9.00 -0.24 23.83
C ARG A 248 -8.96 -1.57 23.09
N TRP A 249 -8.56 -2.61 23.84
CA TRP A 249 -8.45 -3.99 23.34
C TRP A 249 -9.75 -4.52 22.72
N GLU A 250 -10.91 -4.17 23.21
CA GLU A 250 -12.20 -4.67 22.72
C GLU A 250 -12.53 -4.20 21.30
N ASN A 251 -11.90 -3.14 20.80
CA ASN A 251 -12.16 -2.63 19.48
C ASN A 251 -11.40 -3.44 18.41
N GLY A 252 -12.12 -4.28 17.67
CA GLY A 252 -11.57 -5.02 16.52
C GLY A 252 -11.55 -4.25 15.20
N GLY A 253 -11.82 -2.94 15.21
CA GLY A 253 -11.99 -2.13 13.98
C GLY A 253 -10.73 -1.45 13.45
N LYS A 254 -9.57 -1.65 14.05
CA LYS A 254 -8.33 -0.96 13.66
C LYS A 254 -7.87 -1.37 12.25
N ALA A 255 -7.83 -0.41 11.34
CA ALA A 255 -7.69 -0.66 9.91
C ALA A 255 -6.29 -1.12 9.49
N TYR A 256 -5.27 -0.38 9.93
CA TYR A 256 -3.89 -0.65 9.52
C TYR A 256 -3.43 -2.04 10.00
N GLU A 257 -3.62 -2.32 11.27
CA GLU A 257 -3.17 -3.55 11.91
C GLU A 257 -3.91 -4.77 11.36
N MET A 258 -5.21 -4.65 11.09
CA MET A 258 -5.99 -5.70 10.44
C MET A 258 -5.41 -6.06 9.06
N MET A 259 -5.17 -5.07 8.19
CA MET A 259 -4.59 -5.32 6.87
C MET A 259 -3.17 -5.90 6.98
N SER A 260 -2.37 -5.47 7.97
CA SER A 260 -1.05 -6.03 8.22
C SER A 260 -1.11 -7.51 8.63
N CYS A 261 -2.11 -7.92 9.39
CA CYS A 261 -2.35 -9.34 9.71
C CYS A 261 -2.61 -10.15 8.44
N TYR A 262 -3.47 -9.68 7.55
CA TYR A 262 -3.76 -10.36 6.29
C TYR A 262 -2.57 -10.42 5.33
N GLN A 263 -1.70 -9.41 5.33
CA GLN A 263 -0.46 -9.46 4.56
C GLN A 263 0.46 -10.60 5.01
N GLY A 264 0.64 -10.75 6.32
CA GLY A 264 1.36 -11.89 6.88
C GLY A 264 0.68 -13.23 6.57
N LEU A 265 -0.65 -13.26 6.54
CA LEU A 265 -1.42 -14.46 6.24
C LEU A 265 -1.25 -14.91 4.77
N ILE A 266 -1.14 -13.97 3.81
CA ILE A 266 -0.82 -14.29 2.41
C ILE A 266 0.58 -14.92 2.30
N GLU A 267 1.58 -14.36 3.00
CA GLU A 267 2.92 -14.95 3.02
C GLU A 267 2.93 -16.36 3.63
N TYR A 268 2.14 -16.59 4.67
CA TYR A 268 1.96 -17.90 5.28
C TYR A 268 1.29 -18.88 4.30
N ALA A 269 0.23 -18.46 3.61
CA ALA A 269 -0.45 -19.26 2.59
C ALA A 269 0.51 -19.71 1.47
N ARG A 270 1.34 -18.78 0.98
CA ARG A 270 2.37 -19.08 -0.04
C ARG A 270 3.40 -20.09 0.43
N ALA A 271 3.86 -19.96 1.67
CA ALA A 271 4.87 -20.85 2.23
C ALA A 271 4.35 -22.25 2.53
N THR A 272 3.09 -22.38 2.93
CA THR A 272 2.46 -23.66 3.28
C THR A 272 1.71 -24.34 2.14
N GLY A 273 1.32 -23.58 1.11
CA GLY A 273 0.43 -24.05 0.04
C GLY A 273 -1.04 -24.13 0.45
N GLU A 274 -1.39 -23.69 1.67
CA GLU A 274 -2.78 -23.76 2.18
C GLU A 274 -3.60 -22.56 1.69
N ARG A 275 -4.28 -22.74 0.56
CA ARG A 275 -5.06 -21.68 -0.13
C ARG A 275 -6.12 -20.99 0.71
N ARG A 276 -6.73 -21.69 1.69
CA ARG A 276 -7.78 -21.13 2.56
C ARG A 276 -7.37 -19.82 3.25
N TYR A 277 -6.09 -19.64 3.53
CA TYR A 277 -5.58 -18.43 4.17
C TYR A 277 -5.49 -17.25 3.20
N ALA A 278 -5.10 -17.50 1.96
CA ALA A 278 -5.16 -16.50 0.90
C ALA A 278 -6.62 -16.14 0.56
N GLU A 279 -7.51 -17.10 0.53
CA GLU A 279 -8.96 -16.89 0.31
C GLU A 279 -9.59 -16.02 1.40
N ALA A 280 -9.21 -16.21 2.68
CA ALA A 280 -9.64 -15.35 3.77
C ALA A 280 -9.15 -13.90 3.59
N ALA A 281 -7.90 -13.71 3.16
CA ALA A 281 -7.36 -12.38 2.88
C ALA A 281 -8.05 -11.71 1.68
N LEU A 282 -8.34 -12.46 0.61
CA LEU A 282 -9.10 -11.97 -0.54
C LEU A 282 -10.52 -11.55 -0.16
N ALA A 283 -11.22 -12.37 0.63
CA ALA A 283 -12.55 -12.05 1.13
C ALA A 283 -12.55 -10.79 2.01
N ALA A 284 -11.55 -10.64 2.88
CA ALA A 284 -11.37 -9.43 3.68
C ALA A 284 -11.10 -8.20 2.81
N GLY A 285 -10.25 -8.31 1.79
CA GLY A 285 -9.97 -7.23 0.85
C GLY A 285 -11.21 -6.78 0.07
N GLU A 286 -12.07 -7.71 -0.38
CA GLU A 286 -13.36 -7.40 -1.00
C GLU A 286 -14.30 -6.70 -0.02
N SER A 287 -14.38 -7.18 1.22
CA SER A 287 -15.21 -6.57 2.25
C SER A 287 -14.73 -5.15 2.59
N ILE A 288 -13.43 -4.92 2.72
CA ILE A 288 -12.85 -3.58 2.93
C ILE A 288 -13.21 -2.67 1.76
N PHE A 289 -12.97 -3.10 0.53
CA PHE A 289 -13.28 -2.29 -0.64
C PHE A 289 -14.76 -1.91 -0.71
N THR A 290 -15.65 -2.85 -0.49
CA THR A 290 -17.09 -2.67 -0.64
C THR A 290 -17.69 -1.80 0.45
N ASN A 291 -17.18 -1.87 1.68
CA ASN A 291 -17.80 -1.23 2.83
C ASN A 291 -17.07 0.01 3.35
N GLU A 292 -15.75 0.10 3.12
CA GLU A 292 -14.91 1.11 3.78
C GLU A 292 -14.24 2.09 2.83
N ILE A 293 -13.90 1.64 1.60
CA ILE A 293 -13.09 2.47 0.69
C ILE A 293 -13.96 3.51 -0.02
N SER A 294 -13.63 4.77 0.17
CA SER A 294 -14.26 5.94 -0.45
C SER A 294 -13.96 6.06 -1.94
N VAL A 295 -14.59 7.04 -2.57
CA VAL A 295 -14.35 7.38 -3.98
C VAL A 295 -12.89 7.74 -4.27
N CYS A 296 -12.15 8.30 -3.29
CA CYS A 296 -10.72 8.64 -3.42
C CYS A 296 -9.77 7.46 -3.16
N GLY A 297 -10.30 6.27 -2.90
CA GLY A 297 -9.50 5.05 -2.84
C GLY A 297 -8.90 4.75 -1.46
N SER A 298 -9.31 5.42 -0.40
CA SER A 298 -8.92 5.13 0.98
C SER A 298 -10.11 5.13 1.92
N GLY A 299 -9.93 4.74 3.16
CA GLY A 299 -10.99 4.59 4.15
C GLY A 299 -10.51 4.86 5.57
N ALA A 300 -11.28 4.38 6.52
CA ALA A 300 -11.15 4.56 7.96
C ALA A 300 -11.45 5.99 8.45
N SER A 301 -11.90 6.10 9.68
CA SER A 301 -12.01 7.32 10.45
C SER A 301 -11.41 7.08 11.82
N ASN A 302 -10.60 8.03 12.33
CA ASN A 302 -9.81 7.81 13.54
C ASN A 302 -9.08 6.45 13.50
N GLU A 303 -8.50 6.13 12.34
CA GLU A 303 -7.72 4.91 12.08
C GLU A 303 -8.54 3.60 12.18
N CYS A 304 -9.88 3.68 12.35
CA CYS A 304 -10.77 2.53 12.48
C CYS A 304 -11.79 2.46 11.35
N TRP A 305 -12.20 1.25 11.00
CA TRP A 305 -13.30 1.01 10.08
C TRP A 305 -14.62 1.53 10.67
N TYR A 306 -15.44 2.19 9.82
CA TYR A 306 -16.63 2.91 10.28
C TYR A 306 -17.80 2.90 9.28
N GLU A 307 -17.81 1.96 8.34
CA GLU A 307 -18.70 1.93 7.17
C GLU A 307 -18.44 3.12 6.22
N GLY A 308 -17.15 3.40 5.97
CA GLY A 308 -16.70 4.63 5.31
C GLY A 308 -17.28 4.83 3.93
N ARG A 309 -17.50 3.77 3.15
CA ARG A 309 -18.13 3.84 1.84
C ARG A 309 -19.55 4.40 1.89
N ARG A 310 -20.34 3.97 2.88
CA ARG A 310 -21.70 4.46 3.08
C ARG A 310 -21.71 5.89 3.59
N ARG A 311 -20.72 6.29 4.39
CA ARG A 311 -20.67 7.57 5.08
C ARG A 311 -19.85 8.64 4.37
N GLN A 312 -19.31 8.35 3.18
CA GLN A 312 -18.36 9.24 2.49
C GLN A 312 -18.95 10.59 2.04
N THR A 313 -20.27 10.72 2.01
CA THR A 313 -20.97 11.98 1.73
C THR A 313 -21.25 12.82 2.98
N THR A 314 -20.99 12.28 4.17
CA THR A 314 -21.10 12.99 5.43
C THR A 314 -19.79 13.70 5.74
N PRO A 315 -19.80 15.04 5.98
CA PRO A 315 -18.58 15.78 6.33
C PRO A 315 -17.86 15.15 7.53
N SER A 316 -16.58 14.89 7.37
CA SER A 316 -15.69 14.41 8.43
C SER A 316 -14.25 14.77 8.12
N VAL A 317 -13.53 15.29 9.10
CA VAL A 317 -12.13 15.71 8.94
C VAL A 317 -11.13 14.60 9.24
N ASP A 318 -11.53 13.59 10.01
CA ASP A 318 -10.64 12.53 10.51
C ASP A 318 -10.76 11.24 9.67
N THR A 319 -10.80 11.39 8.34
CA THR A 319 -10.97 10.26 7.42
C THR A 319 -9.78 10.10 6.48
N GLN A 320 -9.63 8.89 5.95
CA GLN A 320 -8.56 8.52 5.01
C GLN A 320 -7.16 8.79 5.58
N GLU A 321 -6.85 8.15 6.72
CA GLU A 321 -5.53 8.25 7.34
C GLU A 321 -4.42 7.84 6.37
N GLY A 322 -3.31 8.61 6.36
CA GLY A 322 -2.17 8.35 5.47
C GLY A 322 -1.56 6.96 5.62
N CYS A 323 -1.41 6.46 6.85
CA CYS A 323 -0.93 5.11 7.09
C CYS A 323 -1.89 4.04 6.55
N VAL A 324 -3.20 4.20 6.74
CA VAL A 324 -4.22 3.28 6.19
C VAL A 324 -4.17 3.30 4.66
N THR A 325 -4.00 4.48 4.05
CA THR A 325 -3.88 4.62 2.59
C THR A 325 -2.72 3.81 2.03
N VAL A 326 -1.52 3.98 2.57
CA VAL A 326 -0.31 3.24 2.14
C VAL A 326 -0.48 1.74 2.38
N THR A 327 -1.05 1.35 3.51
CA THR A 327 -1.26 -0.07 3.83
C THR A 327 -2.34 -0.71 2.96
N TRP A 328 -3.38 0.04 2.59
CA TRP A 328 -4.37 -0.43 1.61
C TRP A 328 -3.76 -0.65 0.23
N MET A 329 -2.93 0.28 -0.25
CA MET A 329 -2.20 0.13 -1.51
C MET A 329 -1.35 -1.14 -1.50
N ARG A 330 -0.58 -1.35 -0.45
CA ARG A 330 0.22 -2.56 -0.27
C ARG A 330 -0.63 -3.83 -0.21
N PHE A 331 -1.76 -3.78 0.47
CA PHE A 331 -2.67 -4.92 0.53
C PHE A 331 -3.28 -5.23 -0.84
N CYS A 332 -3.64 -4.20 -1.63
CA CYS A 332 -4.06 -4.38 -3.02
C CYS A 332 -2.97 -5.05 -3.88
N GLU A 333 -1.71 -4.65 -3.73
CA GLU A 333 -0.59 -5.31 -4.40
C GLU A 333 -0.49 -6.79 -4.02
N ALA A 334 -0.50 -7.11 -2.73
CA ALA A 334 -0.41 -8.48 -2.25
C ALA A 334 -1.57 -9.35 -2.75
N LEU A 335 -2.81 -8.82 -2.73
CA LEU A 335 -4.01 -9.50 -3.25
C LEU A 335 -3.97 -9.65 -4.78
N GLY A 336 -3.47 -8.64 -5.49
CA GLY A 336 -3.32 -8.68 -6.94
C GLY A 336 -2.32 -9.75 -7.37
N ARG A 337 -1.17 -9.82 -6.71
CA ARG A 337 -0.17 -10.87 -6.95
C ARG A 337 -0.69 -12.26 -6.59
N GLU A 338 -1.52 -12.37 -5.56
CA GLU A 338 -2.09 -13.66 -5.15
C GLU A 338 -3.15 -14.17 -6.11
N SER A 339 -4.08 -13.30 -6.52
CA SER A 339 -5.23 -13.67 -7.35
C SER A 339 -4.99 -13.55 -8.87
N GLY A 340 -4.03 -12.72 -9.29
CA GLY A 340 -3.83 -12.36 -10.70
C GLY A 340 -4.94 -11.47 -11.28
N GLU A 341 -5.81 -10.88 -10.44
CA GLU A 341 -6.96 -10.08 -10.87
C GLU A 341 -6.61 -8.60 -11.00
N ALA A 342 -6.84 -8.02 -12.16
CA ALA A 342 -6.55 -6.62 -12.49
C ALA A 342 -7.29 -5.59 -11.62
N LYS A 343 -8.44 -5.96 -11.04
CA LYS A 343 -9.23 -5.08 -10.17
C LYS A 343 -8.43 -4.54 -8.97
N TRP A 344 -7.45 -5.31 -8.47
CA TRP A 344 -6.61 -4.87 -7.37
C TRP A 344 -5.65 -3.76 -7.78
N ALA A 345 -5.15 -3.81 -9.01
CA ALA A 345 -4.35 -2.72 -9.57
C ALA A 345 -5.20 -1.46 -9.82
N ASP A 346 -6.46 -1.59 -10.23
CA ASP A 346 -7.39 -0.46 -10.34
C ASP A 346 -7.63 0.19 -8.96
N ARG A 347 -7.79 -0.61 -7.89
CA ARG A 347 -7.97 -0.15 -6.50
C ARG A 347 -6.72 0.54 -5.96
N PHE A 348 -5.55 -0.06 -6.22
CA PHE A 348 -4.25 0.54 -5.89
C PHE A 348 -4.09 1.91 -6.57
N GLU A 349 -4.29 1.96 -7.87
CA GLU A 349 -4.11 3.17 -8.67
C GLU A 349 -5.06 4.29 -8.25
N ARG A 350 -6.31 3.95 -7.92
CA ARG A 350 -7.27 4.90 -7.35
C ARG A 350 -6.77 5.50 -6.04
N ALA A 351 -6.27 4.69 -5.13
CA ALA A 351 -5.69 5.15 -3.87
C ALA A 351 -4.45 6.02 -4.12
N PHE A 352 -3.57 5.59 -5.02
CA PHE A 352 -2.32 6.28 -5.32
C PHE A 352 -2.54 7.69 -5.87
N TYR A 353 -3.30 7.84 -6.96
CA TYR A 353 -3.48 9.14 -7.62
C TYR A 353 -4.36 10.11 -6.84
N ASN A 354 -5.12 9.66 -5.87
CA ASN A 354 -6.00 10.52 -5.07
C ASN A 354 -5.56 10.59 -3.61
N ALA A 355 -5.98 9.67 -2.75
CA ALA A 355 -5.74 9.74 -1.32
C ALA A 355 -4.25 9.84 -0.97
N TYR A 356 -3.38 9.08 -1.63
CA TYR A 356 -1.94 9.08 -1.34
C TYR A 356 -1.23 10.34 -1.85
N LEU A 357 -1.30 10.64 -3.15
CA LEU A 357 -0.67 11.85 -3.69
C LEU A 357 -1.31 13.13 -3.14
N GLY A 358 -2.60 13.07 -2.81
CA GLY A 358 -3.30 14.15 -2.14
C GLY A 358 -2.84 14.39 -0.71
N ALA A 359 -2.39 13.35 -0.02
CA ALA A 359 -1.81 13.48 1.33
C ALA A 359 -0.39 14.05 1.31
N LEU A 360 0.35 13.92 0.21
CA LEU A 360 1.75 14.31 0.13
C LEU A 360 1.89 15.82 -0.09
N LYS A 361 2.57 16.51 0.81
CA LYS A 361 2.89 17.94 0.68
C LYS A 361 3.66 18.22 -0.63
N GLY A 362 3.53 19.43 -1.17
CA GLY A 362 4.12 19.82 -2.46
C GLY A 362 5.63 19.53 -2.58
N ASP A 363 6.38 19.79 -1.54
CA ASP A 363 7.83 19.57 -1.44
C ASP A 363 8.24 18.13 -1.07
N GLY A 364 7.27 17.24 -0.85
CA GLY A 364 7.52 15.85 -0.47
C GLY A 364 7.87 15.62 1.00
N SER A 365 7.97 16.68 1.82
CA SER A 365 8.51 16.60 3.18
C SER A 365 7.59 15.96 4.22
N LEU A 366 6.28 16.03 3.99
CA LEU A 366 5.26 15.59 4.95
C LEU A 366 4.12 14.84 4.26
N LEU A 367 3.50 13.93 5.00
CA LEU A 367 2.24 13.31 4.63
C LEU A 367 1.14 13.77 5.59
N ALA A 368 0.00 14.21 5.05
CA ALA A 368 -1.17 14.54 5.86
C ALA A 368 -1.61 13.33 6.67
N LYS A 369 -1.94 13.53 7.95
CA LYS A 369 -2.48 12.45 8.77
C LYS A 369 -3.82 11.98 8.21
N TYR A 370 -4.72 12.93 7.87
CA TYR A 370 -6.01 12.65 7.27
C TYR A 370 -6.17 13.41 5.95
N THR A 371 -6.71 12.72 4.95
CA THR A 371 -6.99 13.28 3.62
C THR A 371 -8.49 13.25 3.38
N ALA A 372 -9.23 14.01 4.18
CA ALA A 372 -10.68 14.05 4.12
C ALA A 372 -11.21 14.40 2.72
N LEU A 373 -12.48 14.10 2.46
CA LEU A 373 -13.10 14.37 1.17
C LEU A 373 -13.52 15.85 1.00
N GLU A 374 -13.40 16.64 2.05
CA GLU A 374 -13.60 18.08 2.06
C GLU A 374 -12.79 18.76 3.18
N GLY A 375 -12.59 20.07 3.07
CA GLY A 375 -11.99 20.88 4.11
C GLY A 375 -10.58 21.33 3.79
N VAL A 376 -9.67 21.19 4.74
CA VAL A 376 -8.26 21.58 4.67
C VAL A 376 -7.41 20.38 5.07
N ARG A 377 -6.27 20.18 4.43
CA ARG A 377 -5.32 19.12 4.79
C ARG A 377 -4.41 19.57 5.92
N HIS A 378 -4.08 18.64 6.81
CA HIS A 378 -3.23 18.91 7.97
C HIS A 378 -2.12 17.85 8.10
N PRO A 379 -0.91 18.21 8.52
CA PRO A 379 0.19 17.27 8.75
C PRO A 379 -0.11 16.27 9.87
N GLY A 380 -1.06 16.59 10.75
CA GLY A 380 -1.25 15.92 12.03
C GLY A 380 -0.24 16.40 13.07
N ASP A 381 -0.49 16.04 14.32
CA ASP A 381 0.38 16.38 15.43
C ASP A 381 1.67 15.56 15.43
N HIS A 382 2.72 16.11 16.01
CA HIS A 382 3.90 15.35 16.36
C HIS A 382 3.54 14.28 17.40
N GLN A 383 4.10 13.08 17.27
CA GLN A 383 3.74 11.94 18.11
C GLN A 383 4.90 11.49 18.99
N CYS A 384 4.56 10.97 20.17
CA CYS A 384 5.50 10.36 21.10
C CYS A 384 6.69 11.26 21.48
N GLY A 385 6.52 12.60 21.46
CA GLY A 385 7.59 13.57 21.72
C GLY A 385 8.61 13.72 20.59
N LEU A 386 8.37 13.12 19.43
CA LEU A 386 9.23 13.20 18.25
C LEU A 386 8.72 14.29 17.29
N ARG A 387 9.61 14.82 16.43
CA ARG A 387 9.25 15.82 15.40
C ARG A 387 8.64 15.20 14.14
N THR A 388 8.07 14.01 14.24
CA THR A 388 7.44 13.26 13.17
C THR A 388 6.12 12.65 13.65
N ASN A 389 5.39 12.03 12.75
CA ASN A 389 4.24 11.20 13.07
C ASN A 389 4.24 9.92 12.20
N CYS A 390 3.40 8.96 12.56
CA CYS A 390 3.34 7.67 11.91
C CYS A 390 3.09 7.78 10.38
N CYS A 391 2.27 8.73 9.93
CA CYS A 391 1.94 8.91 8.51
C CYS A 391 3.12 9.47 7.72
N THR A 392 3.85 10.46 8.26
CA THR A 392 5.04 11.01 7.61
C THR A 392 6.15 9.96 7.51
N ALA A 393 6.39 9.19 8.56
CA ALA A 393 7.39 8.12 8.54
C ALA A 393 7.04 6.98 7.56
N ASN A 394 5.74 6.68 7.39
CA ASN A 394 5.27 5.62 6.49
C ASN A 394 5.06 6.10 5.04
N GLY A 395 4.92 7.42 4.83
CA GLY A 395 4.54 8.02 3.55
C GLY A 395 5.41 7.60 2.36
N PRO A 396 6.74 7.70 2.43
CA PRO A 396 7.64 7.38 1.32
C PRO A 396 7.48 5.95 0.78
N ARG A 397 7.02 5.02 1.61
CA ARG A 397 6.73 3.64 1.24
C ARG A 397 5.72 3.52 0.09
N GLY A 398 4.77 4.47 -0.04
CA GLY A 398 3.79 4.43 -1.12
C GLY A 398 4.41 4.45 -2.52
N PHE A 399 5.57 5.11 -2.70
CA PHE A 399 6.32 5.05 -3.96
C PHE A 399 7.04 3.72 -4.15
N VAL A 400 7.54 3.13 -3.07
CA VAL A 400 8.15 1.78 -3.13
C VAL A 400 7.11 0.76 -3.56
N GLU A 401 5.91 0.81 -2.99
CA GLU A 401 4.81 -0.09 -3.39
C GLU A 401 4.36 0.16 -4.85
N PHE A 402 4.40 1.41 -5.34
CA PHE A 402 4.13 1.70 -6.74
C PHE A 402 5.16 1.05 -7.68
N MET A 403 6.44 1.19 -7.38
CA MET A 403 7.51 0.55 -8.18
C MET A 403 7.40 -0.97 -8.16
N ASN A 404 7.17 -1.55 -6.98
CA ASN A 404 7.03 -2.99 -6.81
C ASN A 404 5.85 -3.56 -7.61
N TYR A 405 4.73 -2.84 -7.65
CA TYR A 405 3.51 -3.31 -8.31
C TYR A 405 3.41 -2.92 -9.79
N MET A 406 4.22 -1.98 -10.26
CA MET A 406 4.16 -1.49 -11.65
C MET A 406 4.33 -2.61 -12.66
N ALA A 407 5.25 -3.53 -12.41
CA ALA A 407 5.50 -4.66 -13.29
C ALA A 407 5.81 -5.94 -12.50
N GLU A 408 5.44 -7.07 -13.07
CA GLU A 408 5.79 -8.39 -12.54
C GLU A 408 6.05 -9.38 -13.67
N VAL A 409 6.87 -10.38 -13.38
CA VAL A 409 7.08 -11.52 -14.25
C VAL A 409 6.59 -12.78 -13.54
N ARG A 410 5.81 -13.58 -14.25
CA ARG A 410 5.32 -14.88 -13.77
C ARG A 410 5.06 -15.81 -14.94
N ASP A 411 5.57 -17.04 -14.86
CA ASP A 411 5.31 -18.12 -15.83
C ASP A 411 5.51 -17.69 -17.29
N GLY A 412 6.65 -17.02 -17.58
CA GLY A 412 6.99 -16.54 -18.92
C GLY A 412 6.16 -15.36 -19.42
N THR A 413 5.47 -14.66 -18.52
CA THR A 413 4.62 -13.51 -18.84
C THR A 413 5.12 -12.26 -18.12
N LEU A 414 5.38 -11.18 -18.87
CA LEU A 414 5.59 -9.85 -18.31
C LEU A 414 4.25 -9.12 -18.20
N THR A 415 3.87 -8.71 -17.00
CA THR A 415 2.63 -7.98 -16.73
C THR A 415 2.92 -6.54 -16.33
N LEU A 416 2.26 -5.57 -16.96
CA LEU A 416 2.20 -4.18 -16.51
C LEU A 416 0.88 -3.93 -15.79
N ASN A 417 0.98 -3.66 -14.49
CA ASN A 417 -0.14 -3.36 -13.60
C ASN A 417 -0.42 -1.85 -13.51
N LEU A 418 0.63 -1.02 -13.50
CA LEU A 418 0.56 0.43 -13.38
C LEU A 418 1.34 1.10 -14.51
N TYR A 419 1.00 2.35 -14.81
CA TYR A 419 1.60 3.09 -15.90
C TYR A 419 2.21 4.40 -15.40
N ALA A 420 3.50 4.58 -15.70
CA ALA A 420 4.26 5.81 -15.56
C ALA A 420 5.46 5.76 -16.52
N PRO A 421 6.06 6.89 -16.92
CA PRO A 421 7.30 6.85 -17.68
C PRO A 421 8.39 6.13 -16.88
N ALA A 422 8.92 5.04 -17.42
CA ALA A 422 9.93 4.22 -16.75
C ALA A 422 10.60 3.24 -17.73
N THR A 423 11.64 2.57 -17.28
CA THR A 423 12.16 1.37 -17.91
C THR A 423 11.96 0.19 -16.95
N VAL A 424 11.40 -0.89 -17.44
CA VAL A 424 11.25 -2.15 -16.73
C VAL A 424 12.30 -3.12 -17.27
N ASP A 425 13.35 -3.37 -16.50
CA ASP A 425 14.28 -4.45 -16.80
C ASP A 425 13.65 -5.76 -16.35
N PHE A 426 13.71 -6.78 -17.19
CA PHE A 426 13.09 -8.07 -16.86
C PHE A 426 13.97 -9.24 -17.34
N GLU A 427 13.83 -10.36 -16.64
CA GLU A 427 14.41 -11.65 -16.98
C GLU A 427 13.32 -12.71 -17.06
N LEU A 428 13.23 -13.37 -18.21
CA LEU A 428 12.31 -14.47 -18.49
C LEU A 428 13.12 -15.71 -18.87
N GLY A 429 12.51 -16.87 -18.88
CA GLY A 429 13.15 -18.11 -19.35
C GLY A 429 13.72 -18.01 -20.77
N CYS A 430 13.19 -17.11 -21.62
CA CYS A 430 13.67 -16.86 -22.98
C CYS A 430 14.83 -15.82 -23.05
N GLY A 431 15.19 -15.14 -21.97
CA GLY A 431 16.30 -14.17 -21.93
C GLY A 431 15.99 -12.92 -21.12
N LYS A 432 16.92 -11.94 -21.21
CA LYS A 432 16.84 -10.63 -20.57
C LYS A 432 16.41 -9.56 -21.57
N GLY A 433 15.63 -8.61 -21.08
CA GLY A 433 15.20 -7.45 -21.88
C GLY A 433 14.86 -6.27 -20.98
N ALA A 434 14.59 -5.14 -21.63
CA ALA A 434 14.08 -3.94 -20.98
C ALA A 434 12.88 -3.41 -21.78
N LEU A 435 11.80 -3.10 -21.11
CA LEU A 435 10.61 -2.48 -21.69
C LEU A 435 10.57 -1.02 -21.26
N ARG A 436 10.78 -0.11 -22.20
CA ARG A 436 10.58 1.32 -21.97
C ARG A 436 9.09 1.66 -22.08
N VAL A 437 8.60 2.36 -21.08
CA VAL A 437 7.22 2.85 -20.98
C VAL A 437 7.24 4.37 -21.11
N ASP A 438 6.71 4.89 -22.20
CA ASP A 438 6.54 6.33 -22.42
C ASP A 438 5.06 6.66 -22.35
N THR A 439 4.65 7.53 -21.42
CA THR A 439 3.26 7.89 -21.22
C THR A 439 3.09 9.19 -20.42
N GLU A 440 1.94 9.82 -20.55
CA GLU A 440 1.48 10.88 -19.67
C GLU A 440 0.29 10.44 -18.80
N TRP A 441 0.13 9.14 -18.58
CA TRP A 441 -0.93 8.59 -17.74
C TRP A 441 -0.87 9.18 -16.32
N PRO A 442 -2.02 9.52 -15.68
CA PRO A 442 -3.40 9.42 -16.13
C PRO A 442 -3.93 10.73 -16.82
N ARG A 443 -3.04 11.60 -17.29
CA ARG A 443 -3.42 12.82 -17.99
C ARG A 443 -3.83 12.52 -19.43
N LYS A 444 -3.09 11.64 -20.11
CA LYS A 444 -3.41 11.13 -21.44
C LYS A 444 -3.47 9.60 -21.41
N GLY A 445 -4.30 9.03 -22.28
CA GLY A 445 -4.51 7.58 -22.33
C GLY A 445 -3.50 6.84 -23.21
N GLU A 446 -2.58 7.53 -23.89
CA GLU A 446 -1.60 6.87 -24.75
C GLU A 446 -0.42 6.35 -23.94
N VAL A 447 -0.05 5.10 -24.22
CA VAL A 447 1.13 4.43 -23.66
C VAL A 447 1.91 3.81 -24.80
N CYS A 448 3.15 4.24 -24.95
CA CYS A 448 4.08 3.71 -25.94
C CYS A 448 5.08 2.77 -25.22
N LEU A 449 5.15 1.52 -25.67
CA LEU A 449 5.99 0.47 -25.11
C LEU A 449 7.06 0.07 -26.12
N THR A 450 8.34 0.21 -25.79
CA THR A 450 9.46 -0.14 -26.68
C THR A 450 10.34 -1.20 -26.03
N LEU A 451 10.49 -2.34 -26.70
CA LEU A 451 11.37 -3.42 -26.24
C LEU A 451 12.83 -3.16 -26.62
N SER A 452 13.73 -3.28 -25.66
CA SER A 452 15.17 -3.41 -25.86
C SER A 452 15.62 -4.80 -25.43
N ALA A 453 16.25 -5.53 -26.34
CA ALA A 453 16.80 -6.87 -26.10
C ALA A 453 17.94 -7.13 -27.10
N ASP A 454 18.79 -8.11 -26.81
CA ASP A 454 19.91 -8.47 -27.72
C ASP A 454 19.46 -9.36 -28.89
N ARG A 455 18.33 -10.02 -28.75
CA ARG A 455 17.76 -10.97 -29.73
C ARG A 455 16.24 -11.00 -29.63
N PRO A 456 15.55 -11.54 -30.65
CA PRO A 456 14.11 -11.78 -30.54
C PRO A 456 13.76 -12.67 -29.35
N MET A 457 12.66 -12.34 -28.65
CA MET A 457 12.19 -13.03 -27.46
C MET A 457 10.73 -13.44 -27.60
N ASP A 458 10.40 -14.72 -27.30
CA ASP A 458 9.03 -15.21 -27.31
C ASP A 458 8.45 -15.16 -25.89
N PHE A 459 7.53 -14.22 -25.65
CA PHE A 459 6.85 -14.10 -24.36
C PHE A 459 5.47 -13.45 -24.49
N ALA A 460 4.66 -13.60 -23.43
CA ALA A 460 3.40 -12.90 -23.30
C ALA A 460 3.59 -11.56 -22.56
N LEU A 461 3.09 -10.48 -23.14
CA LEU A 461 2.97 -9.17 -22.49
C LEU A 461 1.51 -8.96 -22.08
N ARG A 462 1.25 -8.86 -20.78
CA ARG A 462 -0.08 -8.57 -20.22
C ARG A 462 -0.15 -7.11 -19.81
N LEU A 463 -1.14 -6.40 -20.30
CA LEU A 463 -1.37 -4.98 -20.05
C LEU A 463 -2.70 -4.82 -19.33
N ARG A 464 -2.68 -4.19 -18.16
CA ARG A 464 -3.93 -3.87 -17.46
C ARG A 464 -4.75 -2.86 -18.27
N VAL A 465 -6.04 -3.11 -18.39
CA VAL A 465 -7.00 -2.14 -18.94
C VAL A 465 -7.65 -1.39 -17.77
N PRO A 466 -7.25 -0.13 -17.51
CA PRO A 466 -7.68 0.62 -16.34
C PRO A 466 -9.20 0.76 -16.22
N GLY A 467 -9.74 0.48 -15.03
CA GLY A 467 -11.16 0.59 -14.72
C GLY A 467 -12.04 -0.55 -15.25
N GLU A 468 -11.48 -1.50 -15.99
CA GLU A 468 -12.21 -2.64 -16.53
C GLU A 468 -11.98 -3.95 -15.78
N GLY A 469 -11.08 -3.96 -14.78
CA GLY A 469 -10.78 -5.13 -13.95
C GLY A 469 -10.21 -6.32 -14.74
N ARG A 470 -9.64 -6.09 -15.93
CA ARG A 470 -9.09 -7.12 -16.81
C ARG A 470 -7.72 -6.75 -17.37
N TYR A 471 -7.06 -7.76 -17.91
CA TYR A 471 -5.84 -7.60 -18.70
C TYR A 471 -6.13 -7.87 -20.17
N ARG A 472 -5.36 -7.20 -21.05
CA ARG A 472 -5.15 -7.57 -22.44
C ARG A 472 -3.82 -8.28 -22.54
N GLU A 473 -3.78 -9.42 -23.19
CA GLU A 473 -2.56 -10.20 -23.42
C GLU A 473 -2.15 -10.17 -24.91
N ILE A 474 -0.86 -10.00 -25.15
CA ILE A 474 -0.24 -10.02 -26.47
C ILE A 474 0.88 -11.05 -26.42
N ARG A 475 0.69 -12.21 -27.03
CA ARG A 475 1.69 -13.28 -27.10
C ARG A 475 2.26 -13.38 -28.49
N ARG A 476 3.57 -13.23 -28.61
CA ARG A 476 4.29 -13.34 -29.87
C ARG A 476 5.80 -13.33 -29.65
N THR A 477 6.56 -13.60 -30.73
CA THR A 477 7.99 -13.30 -30.76
C THR A 477 8.20 -11.80 -30.97
N TRP A 478 8.78 -11.13 -29.98
CA TRP A 478 9.08 -9.72 -29.99
C TRP A 478 10.47 -9.48 -30.57
N LYS A 479 10.62 -8.47 -31.44
CA LYS A 479 11.92 -8.08 -32.02
C LYS A 479 12.51 -6.92 -31.22
N PRO A 480 13.87 -6.84 -31.12
CA PRO A 480 14.53 -5.66 -30.55
C PRO A 480 14.11 -4.38 -31.27
N GLY A 481 13.83 -3.32 -30.52
CA GLY A 481 13.34 -2.04 -31.02
C GLY A 481 11.85 -2.01 -31.38
N GLU A 482 11.13 -3.12 -31.23
CA GLU A 482 9.70 -3.17 -31.52
C GLU A 482 8.90 -2.31 -30.54
N THR A 483 7.95 -1.57 -31.10
CA THR A 483 7.10 -0.63 -30.34
C THR A 483 5.63 -1.04 -30.44
N VAL A 484 4.92 -0.93 -29.31
CA VAL A 484 3.47 -1.08 -29.22
C VAL A 484 2.87 0.19 -28.63
N ILE A 485 1.83 0.70 -29.26
CA ILE A 485 1.08 1.86 -28.77
C ILE A 485 -0.29 1.36 -28.29
N GLU A 486 -0.57 1.60 -27.01
CA GLU A 486 -1.87 1.31 -26.39
C GLU A 486 -2.61 2.60 -26.08
N LYS A 487 -3.93 2.57 -26.27
CA LYS A 487 -4.83 3.66 -25.90
C LYS A 487 -5.69 3.20 -24.73
N LEU A 488 -5.31 3.60 -23.53
CA LEU A 488 -6.02 3.29 -22.30
C LEU A 488 -7.29 4.16 -22.18
N PRO A 489 -8.39 3.61 -21.64
CA PRO A 489 -9.62 4.36 -21.50
C PRO A 489 -9.49 5.47 -20.43
N LEU A 490 -9.85 6.70 -20.79
CA LEU A 490 -9.96 7.85 -19.89
C LEU A 490 -11.42 8.37 -19.93
N VAL A 491 -12.32 7.56 -19.40
CA VAL A 491 -13.75 7.91 -19.39
C VAL A 491 -14.04 8.85 -18.23
N VAL A 492 -14.73 9.95 -18.53
CA VAL A 492 -15.34 10.80 -17.49
C VAL A 492 -16.59 10.10 -16.97
N SER A 493 -16.68 9.95 -15.67
CA SER A 493 -17.82 9.34 -14.99
C SER A 493 -18.28 10.20 -13.82
N MET A 494 -19.56 10.07 -13.49
CA MET A 494 -20.18 10.70 -12.34
C MET A 494 -20.72 9.61 -11.41
N VAL A 495 -20.39 9.73 -10.15
CA VAL A 495 -20.93 8.86 -9.08
C VAL A 495 -21.91 9.67 -8.27
N GLU A 496 -23.09 9.09 -8.02
CA GLU A 496 -24.13 9.70 -7.19
C GLU A 496 -24.34 8.86 -5.92
N GLN A 497 -24.38 9.53 -4.77
CA GLN A 497 -24.69 8.91 -3.48
C GLN A 497 -25.33 9.95 -2.55
N ASP A 498 -26.44 9.58 -1.87
CA ASP A 498 -27.11 10.37 -0.83
C ASP A 498 -27.40 11.83 -1.25
N GLY A 499 -27.81 12.02 -2.49
CA GLY A 499 -28.07 13.36 -3.04
C GLY A 499 -26.82 14.21 -3.31
N CYS A 500 -25.64 13.60 -3.32
CA CYS A 500 -24.37 14.22 -3.70
C CYS A 500 -23.82 13.56 -4.96
N ILE A 501 -23.00 14.30 -5.71
CA ILE A 501 -22.27 13.78 -6.87
C ILE A 501 -20.76 14.02 -6.74
N ALA A 502 -19.99 13.11 -7.29
CA ALA A 502 -18.54 13.25 -7.47
C ALA A 502 -18.16 12.93 -8.91
N PHE A 503 -17.17 13.63 -9.45
CA PHE A 503 -16.68 13.46 -10.81
C PHE A 503 -15.34 12.74 -10.83
N LEU A 504 -15.18 11.85 -11.81
CA LEU A 504 -13.97 11.09 -12.02
C LEU A 504 -13.59 11.08 -13.51
N ARG A 505 -12.29 10.93 -13.80
CA ARG A 505 -11.79 10.65 -15.15
C ARG A 505 -10.69 9.60 -15.06
N GLY A 506 -10.99 8.40 -15.53
CA GLY A 506 -10.14 7.24 -15.30
C GLY A 506 -9.92 7.01 -13.77
N PRO A 507 -8.67 6.92 -13.29
CA PRO A 507 -8.41 6.74 -11.86
C PRO A 507 -8.54 8.04 -11.04
N VAL A 508 -8.59 9.22 -11.67
CA VAL A 508 -8.54 10.52 -10.99
C VAL A 508 -9.92 10.98 -10.53
N VAL A 509 -10.02 11.39 -9.28
CA VAL A 509 -11.19 12.05 -8.69
C VAL A 509 -10.99 13.56 -8.77
N PHE A 510 -12.08 14.30 -9.00
CA PHE A 510 -12.05 15.75 -9.11
C PHE A 510 -12.77 16.40 -7.93
N ALA A 511 -12.27 17.57 -7.52
CA ALA A 511 -12.81 18.35 -6.42
C ALA A 511 -12.94 19.82 -6.81
N ARG A 512 -13.91 20.51 -6.23
CA ARG A 512 -13.91 21.98 -6.22
C ARG A 512 -12.85 22.48 -5.25
N ASP A 513 -12.23 23.62 -5.59
CA ASP A 513 -11.23 24.29 -4.75
C ASP A 513 -11.57 25.78 -4.72
N VAL A 514 -11.50 26.42 -3.59
CA VAL A 514 -11.87 27.86 -3.45
C VAL A 514 -11.09 28.78 -4.38
N ARG A 515 -9.89 28.39 -4.80
CA ARG A 515 -9.03 29.15 -5.74
C ARG A 515 -9.59 29.21 -7.16
N LEU A 516 -10.58 28.41 -7.49
CA LEU A 516 -11.25 28.44 -8.81
C LEU A 516 -12.15 29.68 -8.97
N ASN A 517 -12.54 30.32 -7.87
CA ASN A 517 -13.34 31.56 -7.82
C ASN A 517 -14.63 31.48 -8.65
N ASP A 518 -15.27 30.30 -8.65
CA ASP A 518 -16.50 30.05 -9.41
C ASP A 518 -17.78 30.01 -8.54
N GLY A 519 -17.72 30.55 -7.33
CA GLY A 519 -18.75 30.57 -6.29
C GLY A 519 -18.35 29.92 -4.99
N ASP A 520 -19.23 29.86 -3.99
CA ASP A 520 -18.94 29.11 -2.76
C ASP A 520 -18.83 27.63 -3.09
N ILE A 521 -17.77 26.96 -2.62
CA ILE A 521 -17.57 25.52 -2.86
C ILE A 521 -18.68 24.66 -2.27
N ARG A 522 -19.44 25.18 -1.31
CA ARG A 522 -20.60 24.54 -0.67
C ARG A 522 -21.92 24.80 -1.36
N ASP A 523 -21.94 25.67 -2.39
CA ASP A 523 -23.14 25.91 -3.16
C ASP A 523 -23.69 24.60 -3.71
N ALA A 524 -24.98 24.36 -3.47
CA ALA A 524 -25.65 23.21 -4.04
C ALA A 524 -25.71 23.32 -5.57
N ILE A 525 -25.65 22.20 -6.24
CA ILE A 525 -25.67 22.12 -7.69
C ILE A 525 -27.02 21.60 -8.20
N TRP A 526 -27.38 22.01 -9.41
CA TRP A 526 -28.53 21.51 -10.13
C TRP A 526 -28.18 21.24 -11.59
N PHE A 527 -28.77 20.20 -12.15
CA PHE A 527 -28.73 19.90 -13.58
C PHE A 527 -30.04 19.20 -13.97
N GLY A 528 -30.76 19.71 -14.95
CA GLY A 528 -32.14 19.41 -15.33
C GLY A 528 -32.47 17.96 -15.69
N GLY A 529 -32.15 16.98 -14.85
CA GLY A 529 -32.46 15.56 -15.02
C GLY A 529 -31.62 14.83 -16.08
N ARG A 530 -30.74 15.53 -16.80
CA ARG A 530 -29.76 14.93 -17.73
C ARG A 530 -28.38 14.90 -17.06
N GLN A 531 -27.56 13.92 -17.44
CA GLN A 531 -26.14 13.98 -17.03
C GLN A 531 -25.52 15.29 -17.55
N PRO A 532 -24.80 16.04 -16.70
CA PRO A 532 -24.18 17.29 -17.13
C PRO A 532 -23.13 16.99 -18.21
N ALA A 533 -23.01 17.90 -19.19
CA ALA A 533 -21.88 17.84 -20.12
C ALA A 533 -20.60 18.16 -19.35
N VAL A 534 -19.59 17.29 -19.48
CA VAL A 534 -18.29 17.46 -18.84
C VAL A 534 -17.20 17.43 -19.89
N ARG A 535 -16.28 18.37 -19.83
CA ARG A 535 -15.13 18.45 -20.74
C ARG A 535 -13.84 18.72 -19.99
N GLU A 536 -12.74 18.29 -20.57
CA GLU A 536 -11.41 18.71 -20.13
C GLU A 536 -11.19 20.18 -20.46
N VAL A 537 -10.53 20.88 -19.54
CA VAL A 537 -10.12 22.28 -19.72
C VAL A 537 -8.66 22.45 -19.27
N PRO A 538 -7.97 23.51 -19.73
CA PRO A 538 -6.65 23.83 -19.23
C PRO A 538 -6.66 23.94 -17.71
N ALA A 539 -5.75 23.21 -17.05
CA ALA A 539 -5.61 23.24 -15.61
C ALA A 539 -5.00 24.59 -15.16
N PRO A 540 -5.47 25.16 -14.04
CA PRO A 540 -4.83 26.33 -13.46
C PRO A 540 -3.43 25.97 -12.95
N ALA A 541 -2.56 26.95 -12.74
CA ALA A 541 -1.15 26.73 -12.38
C ALA A 541 -0.94 25.88 -11.11
N PHE A 542 -1.91 25.85 -10.20
CA PHE A 542 -1.84 25.07 -8.96
C PHE A 542 -2.33 23.61 -9.13
N ALA A 543 -2.84 23.22 -10.30
CA ALA A 543 -3.42 21.89 -10.54
C ALA A 543 -2.80 21.22 -11.78
N ARG A 544 -2.92 19.91 -11.85
CA ARG A 544 -2.40 19.13 -12.96
C ARG A 544 -3.44 18.80 -14.01
N GLN A 545 -4.68 18.60 -13.59
CA GLN A 545 -5.81 18.33 -14.46
C GLN A 545 -7.01 19.15 -13.99
N ALA A 546 -7.83 19.57 -14.95
CA ALA A 546 -9.08 20.22 -14.67
C ALA A 546 -10.16 19.73 -15.64
N ILE A 547 -11.38 19.67 -15.12
CA ILE A 547 -12.59 19.46 -15.90
C ILE A 547 -13.56 20.62 -15.65
N GLU A 548 -14.46 20.82 -16.58
CA GLU A 548 -15.54 21.77 -16.47
C GLU A 548 -16.86 21.05 -16.72
N ALA A 549 -17.80 21.20 -15.81
CA ALA A 549 -19.16 20.63 -15.91
C ALA A 549 -20.21 21.73 -16.07
N ASP A 550 -21.18 21.50 -16.94
CA ASP A 550 -22.30 22.42 -17.11
C ASP A 550 -23.33 22.18 -16.01
N LEU A 551 -23.21 22.94 -14.93
CA LEU A 551 -24.03 22.84 -13.71
C LEU A 551 -24.62 24.21 -13.40
N SER A 552 -25.76 24.24 -12.68
CA SER A 552 -26.25 25.45 -12.05
C SER A 552 -25.86 25.45 -10.58
N LEU A 553 -25.33 26.58 -10.10
CA LEU A 553 -25.00 26.80 -8.68
C LEU A 553 -26.08 27.67 -8.05
N GLY A 554 -26.37 27.43 -6.78
CA GLY A 554 -27.23 28.27 -5.95
C GLY A 554 -28.24 27.49 -5.15
N SER A 555 -28.64 28.07 -4.03
CA SER A 555 -29.64 27.52 -3.08
C SER A 555 -31.08 27.91 -3.39
N ASN A 556 -31.31 28.74 -4.40
CA ASN A 556 -32.63 29.30 -4.58
C ASN A 556 -33.55 28.40 -5.39
N HIS A 557 -34.42 27.69 -4.67
CA HIS A 557 -35.47 26.84 -5.24
C HIS A 557 -36.69 27.61 -5.76
N ALA A 558 -36.79 28.88 -5.37
CA ALA A 558 -38.03 29.63 -5.56
C ALA A 558 -38.23 30.14 -7.00
N ASN A 559 -37.15 30.32 -7.77
CA ASN A 559 -37.28 30.86 -9.11
C ASN A 559 -36.49 30.07 -10.16
N PRO A 560 -37.13 29.22 -10.97
CA PRO A 560 -36.46 28.48 -12.05
C PRO A 560 -35.76 29.36 -13.09
N GLU A 561 -36.20 30.60 -13.27
CA GLU A 561 -35.61 31.53 -14.24
C GLU A 561 -34.27 32.11 -13.79
N GLU A 562 -33.99 32.10 -12.49
CA GLU A 562 -32.69 32.48 -11.92
C GLU A 562 -31.65 31.38 -12.01
N ARG A 563 -32.02 30.16 -12.39
CA ARG A 563 -31.12 29.00 -12.54
C ARG A 563 -30.27 29.14 -13.80
N ARG A 564 -29.28 29.99 -13.74
CA ARG A 564 -28.31 30.11 -14.84
C ARG A 564 -27.35 28.93 -14.82
N THR A 565 -27.30 28.19 -15.94
CA THR A 565 -26.26 27.20 -16.16
C THR A 565 -24.91 27.90 -16.11
N ARG A 566 -24.07 27.48 -15.19
CA ARG A 566 -22.69 27.96 -15.04
C ARG A 566 -21.74 26.81 -15.36
N LYS A 567 -20.59 27.18 -15.81
CA LYS A 567 -19.48 26.25 -15.97
C LYS A 567 -18.77 26.14 -14.64
N VAL A 568 -18.93 24.99 -13.98
CA VAL A 568 -18.29 24.70 -12.71
C VAL A 568 -16.98 23.95 -12.99
N ARG A 569 -15.87 24.51 -12.54
CA ARG A 569 -14.57 23.89 -12.69
C ARG A 569 -14.25 23.00 -11.49
N LEU A 570 -13.56 21.89 -11.78
CA LEU A 570 -13.03 21.00 -10.78
C LEU A 570 -11.59 20.65 -11.16
N VAL A 571 -10.74 20.47 -10.17
CA VAL A 571 -9.35 20.07 -10.33
C VAL A 571 -9.12 18.68 -9.73
N ASP A 572 -8.06 18.01 -10.16
CA ASP A 572 -7.70 16.72 -9.60
C ASP A 572 -7.52 16.79 -8.08
N PHE A 573 -8.04 15.78 -7.38
CA PHE A 573 -8.05 15.72 -5.92
C PHE A 573 -6.66 15.91 -5.30
N ALA A 574 -5.61 15.37 -5.93
CA ALA A 574 -4.26 15.51 -5.42
C ALA A 574 -3.77 16.96 -5.40
N SER A 575 -4.24 17.78 -6.35
CA SER A 575 -3.92 19.21 -6.43
C SER A 575 -4.84 20.09 -5.59
N ALA A 576 -6.10 19.67 -5.40
CA ALA A 576 -7.02 20.40 -4.52
C ALA A 576 -6.50 20.38 -3.08
N GLY A 577 -6.58 21.50 -2.38
CA GLY A 577 -6.13 21.59 -0.98
C GLY A 577 -4.61 21.55 -0.76
N ASN A 578 -3.78 21.68 -1.79
CA ASN A 578 -2.34 21.45 -1.74
C ASN A 578 -1.51 22.53 -1.03
N THR A 579 -2.09 23.65 -0.62
CA THR A 579 -1.41 24.66 0.23
C THR A 579 -1.47 24.30 1.72
N TRP A 580 -2.34 23.37 2.10
CA TRP A 580 -2.57 22.93 3.48
C TRP A 580 -3.02 24.04 4.43
N ASN A 581 -3.76 25.01 3.91
CA ASN A 581 -4.38 26.10 4.66
C ASN A 581 -5.76 26.44 4.10
N ALA A 582 -6.43 27.42 4.70
CA ALA A 582 -7.78 27.83 4.32
C ALA A 582 -7.91 28.37 2.88
N ASP A 583 -6.77 28.84 2.30
CA ASP A 583 -6.73 29.42 0.94
C ASP A 583 -6.94 28.36 -0.16
N SER A 584 -6.85 27.08 0.17
CA SER A 584 -7.13 25.97 -0.74
C SER A 584 -8.15 24.98 -0.17
N ARG A 585 -9.15 25.47 0.53
CA ARG A 585 -10.27 24.61 0.95
C ARG A 585 -10.92 23.96 -0.26
N TYR A 586 -11.26 22.67 -0.13
CA TYR A 586 -11.78 21.87 -1.23
C TYR A 586 -12.97 21.00 -0.82
N GLN A 587 -13.69 20.49 -1.83
CA GLN A 587 -14.81 19.57 -1.65
C GLN A 587 -14.92 18.61 -2.85
N VAL A 588 -15.03 17.31 -2.56
CA VAL A 588 -15.22 16.24 -3.57
C VAL A 588 -16.70 16.04 -3.88
N TRP A 589 -17.51 15.86 -2.84
CA TRP A 589 -18.94 15.57 -2.99
C TRP A 589 -19.75 16.85 -3.08
N LEU A 590 -20.34 17.10 -4.25
CA LEU A 590 -21.17 18.27 -4.52
C LEU A 590 -22.63 17.92 -4.21
N ARG A 591 -23.29 18.68 -3.35
CA ARG A 591 -24.70 18.45 -2.97
C ARG A 591 -25.62 18.84 -4.10
N LYS A 592 -26.59 18.00 -4.43
CA LYS A 592 -27.67 18.30 -5.34
C LYS A 592 -28.75 19.12 -4.63
N THR A 593 -29.30 20.09 -5.30
CA THR A 593 -30.52 20.76 -4.82
C THR A 593 -31.71 19.81 -4.93
N PHE A 594 -32.61 19.89 -3.97
CA PHE A 594 -33.88 19.19 -4.02
C PHE A 594 -34.72 19.70 -5.20
N ASP A 595 -35.24 18.80 -6.01
CA ASP A 595 -36.23 19.13 -7.05
C ASP A 595 -37.62 18.94 -6.44
N PRO A 596 -38.36 20.02 -6.15
CA PRO A 596 -39.69 19.91 -5.54
C PRO A 596 -40.73 19.29 -6.46
N LYS A 597 -40.40 19.02 -7.74
CA LYS A 597 -41.27 18.37 -8.72
C LYS A 597 -41.01 16.87 -8.87
N LYS A 598 -40.08 16.33 -8.13
CA LYS A 598 -39.83 14.92 -7.97
C LYS A 598 -40.03 14.51 -6.51
#